data_7d2fdbaf465cbf94d4a7f84de986efea
#
_entry.id   7d2fdbaf465cbf94d4a7f84de986efea
#
_cell.length_a   1.000
_cell.length_b   1.000
_cell.length_c   1.000
_cell.angle_alpha   90.00
_cell.angle_beta   90.00
_cell.angle_gamma   90.00
#
_symmetry.space_group_name_H-M   'P 1'
#
loop_
_entity.id
_entity.type
_entity.pdbx_description
1 polymer ?
#
loop_
_entity_poly.entity_id
_entity_poly.type
_entity_poly.pdbx_seq_one_letter_code
_entity_poly.pdbx_strand_id
1 'polypeptide(L)'
;MESIKEIFRIGKGPSSSHTMGPQKAAKIFTERHQDASSFQVILYGSLAATGKGHMTDIAIEEVMRPTAPVEIIWQPQTFLPFHPNGMKFIALDIDENPLDEWTVYSIGGGALSEGKGISDYFATQEVYPLNSLHDIMRWCNNNGCSYWEYAKKYEDNDIWDYLLNVWEVMKQSVKAGLAHEGVLPGPLHLPRKAATYYVKASGYKPSLQSRGLVYSYALAVSEENASGGTIVTAPTCGACGVVPAVLYHLYKSHNFSNERIARALATAGLFGSIVKKNASISGAEVGCQGEVGVACAMASAASCQLFGGSPSQIEYSAEMGLEHHLGMTCDPVCGLVQIPCIERNAFAATRALDAQLYASFGDGSHRVSFDRVVNVMKQTGHDLPSLYKETSEGGLAKGYNLE
;
A
#
# COMPACT_ATOMS: atom_id res chain seq x y z
N MET A 1 9.13 -16.13 -3.74
CA MET A 1 8.43 -14.91 -3.23
C MET A 1 7.41 -15.32 -2.17
N GLU A 2 7.08 -14.39 -1.26
CA GLU A 2 6.03 -14.55 -0.24
C GLU A 2 4.64 -14.66 -0.86
N SER A 3 3.65 -15.09 -0.05
CA SER A 3 2.24 -15.11 -0.44
C SER A 3 1.72 -13.71 -0.82
N ILE A 4 0.80 -13.65 -1.77
CA ILE A 4 0.10 -12.40 -2.14
C ILE A 4 -0.77 -11.84 -1.00
N LYS A 5 -1.04 -12.62 0.06
CA LYS A 5 -1.64 -12.12 1.30
C LYS A 5 -0.82 -11.00 1.93
N GLU A 6 0.51 -11.03 1.71
CA GLU A 6 1.43 -10.01 2.21
C GLU A 6 1.34 -8.66 1.47
N ILE A 7 0.66 -8.63 0.32
CA ILE A 7 0.35 -7.42 -0.44
C ILE A 7 -1.00 -6.83 -0.02
N PHE A 8 -1.98 -7.71 0.25
CA PHE A 8 -3.33 -7.32 0.63
C PHE A 8 -3.56 -7.54 2.12
N ARG A 9 -3.34 -6.53 2.92
CA ARG A 9 -3.61 -6.57 4.36
C ARG A 9 -4.81 -5.70 4.70
N ILE A 10 -5.74 -6.24 5.46
CA ILE A 10 -6.90 -5.51 5.99
C ILE A 10 -6.47 -4.81 7.28
N GLY A 11 -6.73 -3.52 7.40
CA GLY A 11 -6.40 -2.74 8.59
C GLY A 11 -6.88 -1.31 8.53
N LYS A 12 -6.58 -0.56 9.60
CA LYS A 12 -6.91 0.87 9.69
C LYS A 12 -5.78 1.71 9.12
N GLY A 13 -6.16 2.76 8.35
CA GLY A 13 -5.23 3.81 7.90
C GLY A 13 -4.73 4.70 9.05
N PRO A 14 -3.96 5.75 8.72
CA PRO A 14 -3.66 6.21 7.37
C PRO A 14 -2.43 5.57 6.70
N SER A 15 -1.53 4.92 7.45
CA SER A 15 -0.27 4.42 6.90
C SER A 15 -0.01 2.95 7.26
N SER A 16 0.41 2.14 6.29
CA SER A 16 0.80 0.76 6.55
C SER A 16 2.11 0.66 7.33
N SER A 17 3.08 1.53 7.02
CA SER A 17 4.39 1.54 7.69
C SER A 17 4.39 2.32 9.02
N HIS A 18 3.61 3.40 9.11
CA HIS A 18 3.61 4.30 10.28
C HIS A 18 2.44 4.09 11.24
N THR A 19 1.38 3.37 10.83
CA THR A 19 0.21 3.07 11.67
C THR A 19 0.07 1.57 11.92
N MET A 20 -0.17 0.77 10.86
CA MET A 20 -0.43 -0.67 10.98
C MET A 20 0.77 -1.45 11.52
N GLY A 21 1.98 -1.14 11.03
CA GLY A 21 3.23 -1.79 11.50
C GLY A 21 3.48 -1.54 12.97
N PRO A 22 3.56 -0.28 13.44
CA PRO A 22 3.70 0.04 14.86
C PRO A 22 2.59 -0.53 15.74
N GLN A 23 1.33 -0.47 15.30
CA GLN A 23 0.21 -1.09 16.03
C GLN A 23 0.40 -2.60 16.22
N LYS A 24 0.80 -3.29 15.14
CA LYS A 24 1.09 -4.74 15.20
C LYS A 24 2.26 -5.04 16.14
N ALA A 25 3.33 -4.24 16.10
CA ALA A 25 4.48 -4.41 16.99
C ALA A 25 4.10 -4.17 18.46
N ALA A 26 3.36 -3.09 18.72
CA ALA A 26 2.84 -2.78 20.05
C ALA A 26 1.99 -3.95 20.60
N LYS A 27 1.09 -4.51 19.78
CA LYS A 27 0.27 -5.66 20.18
C LYS A 27 1.10 -6.88 20.58
N ILE A 28 2.07 -7.24 19.74
CA ILE A 28 2.96 -8.39 20.02
C ILE A 28 3.75 -8.18 21.30
N PHE A 29 4.28 -6.97 21.53
CA PHE A 29 5.07 -6.66 22.71
C PHE A 29 4.21 -6.64 23.98
N THR A 30 3.02 -6.03 23.92
CA THR A 30 2.05 -6.01 25.03
C THR A 30 1.59 -7.41 25.41
N GLU A 31 1.33 -8.29 24.44
CA GLU A 31 0.93 -9.69 24.70
C GLU A 31 2.03 -10.48 25.43
N ARG A 32 3.30 -10.13 25.25
CA ARG A 32 4.45 -10.75 25.94
C ARG A 32 4.67 -10.22 27.37
N HIS A 33 4.22 -9.00 27.65
CA HIS A 33 4.52 -8.25 28.89
C HIS A 33 3.26 -7.72 29.57
N GLN A 34 2.31 -8.62 29.87
CA GLN A 34 1.06 -8.28 30.56
C GLN A 34 1.25 -7.85 32.03
N ASP A 35 2.42 -8.12 32.59
CA ASP A 35 2.84 -7.81 33.96
C ASP A 35 3.66 -6.51 34.06
N ALA A 36 3.93 -5.83 32.95
CA ALA A 36 4.65 -4.56 32.95
C ALA A 36 3.88 -3.47 33.70
N SER A 37 4.59 -2.66 34.50
CA SER A 37 4.03 -1.51 35.22
C SER A 37 3.88 -0.28 34.30
N SER A 38 4.77 -0.14 33.31
CA SER A 38 4.71 0.89 32.28
C SER A 38 5.48 0.46 31.04
N PHE A 39 5.22 1.16 29.94
CA PHE A 39 5.93 0.97 28.66
C PHE A 39 6.59 2.27 28.20
N GLN A 40 7.74 2.14 27.56
CA GLN A 40 8.37 3.22 26.84
C GLN A 40 8.59 2.79 25.38
N VAL A 41 8.24 3.65 24.42
CA VAL A 41 8.40 3.38 22.99
C VAL A 41 9.21 4.49 22.35
N ILE A 42 10.37 4.15 21.78
CA ILE A 42 11.24 5.09 21.09
C ILE A 42 11.03 4.90 19.59
N LEU A 43 10.63 5.96 18.89
CA LEU A 43 10.46 6.01 17.46
C LEU A 43 11.65 6.73 16.81
N TYR A 44 12.15 6.18 15.69
CA TYR A 44 13.35 6.66 15.02
C TYR A 44 13.10 7.09 13.57
N GLY A 45 13.96 7.95 13.04
CA GLY A 45 14.05 8.34 11.63
C GLY A 45 12.72 8.79 11.01
N SER A 46 12.36 8.25 9.87
CA SER A 46 11.12 8.60 9.15
C SER A 46 9.86 8.32 9.99
N LEU A 47 9.87 7.22 10.75
CA LEU A 47 8.76 6.87 11.65
C LEU A 47 8.50 7.95 12.72
N ALA A 48 9.55 8.60 13.22
CA ALA A 48 9.42 9.71 14.16
C ALA A 48 9.11 11.04 13.45
N ALA A 49 9.70 11.29 12.29
CA ALA A 49 9.57 12.56 11.58
C ALA A 49 8.13 12.83 11.13
N THR A 50 7.41 11.80 10.69
CA THR A 50 6.04 11.91 10.15
C THR A 50 4.98 11.23 11.01
N GLY A 51 5.38 10.56 12.09
CA GLY A 51 4.53 9.68 12.88
C GLY A 51 3.29 10.33 13.48
N LYS A 52 3.38 11.59 13.91
CA LYS A 52 2.20 12.32 14.42
C LYS A 52 1.14 12.51 13.35
N GLY A 53 1.54 12.85 12.13
CA GLY A 53 0.65 12.97 10.98
C GLY A 53 0.04 11.63 10.55
N HIS A 54 0.75 10.54 10.83
CA HIS A 54 0.32 9.17 10.54
C HIS A 54 -0.40 8.49 11.72
N MET A 55 -0.70 9.22 12.81
CA MET A 55 -1.36 8.68 14.01
C MET A 55 -0.60 7.49 14.64
N THR A 56 0.73 7.49 14.56
CA THR A 56 1.58 6.39 15.06
C THR A 56 1.45 6.24 16.57
N ASP A 57 1.48 7.36 17.30
CA ASP A 57 1.25 7.42 18.74
C ASP A 57 -0.13 6.87 19.12
N ILE A 58 -1.17 7.35 18.47
CA ILE A 58 -2.55 6.90 18.73
C ILE A 58 -2.66 5.38 18.52
N ALA A 59 -2.09 4.86 17.42
CA ALA A 59 -2.15 3.44 17.11
C ALA A 59 -1.41 2.55 18.14
N ILE A 60 -0.29 3.04 18.68
CA ILE A 60 0.48 2.36 19.73
C ILE A 60 -0.29 2.44 21.06
N GLU A 61 -0.76 3.64 21.42
CA GLU A 61 -1.48 3.90 22.67
C GLU A 61 -2.80 3.13 22.77
N GLU A 62 -3.57 3.03 21.67
CA GLU A 62 -4.81 2.23 21.64
C GLU A 62 -4.58 0.79 22.08
N VAL A 63 -3.41 0.23 21.79
CA VAL A 63 -3.08 -1.17 22.11
C VAL A 63 -2.46 -1.32 23.50
N MET A 64 -1.53 -0.43 23.86
CA MET A 64 -0.70 -0.61 25.07
C MET A 64 -1.34 -0.02 26.34
N ARG A 65 -2.03 1.12 26.25
CA ARG A 65 -2.67 1.79 27.40
C ARG A 65 -3.69 0.95 28.17
N PRO A 66 -4.46 0.03 27.56
CA PRO A 66 -5.34 -0.85 28.33
C PRO A 66 -4.59 -1.78 29.32
N THR A 67 -3.31 -2.07 29.06
CA THR A 67 -2.47 -2.90 29.93
C THR A 67 -1.70 -2.05 30.95
N ALA A 68 -0.97 -1.02 30.48
CA ALA A 68 -0.19 -0.13 31.33
C ALA A 68 0.06 1.23 30.65
N PRO A 69 0.42 2.29 31.40
CA PRO A 69 0.82 3.59 30.84
C PRO A 69 1.94 3.43 29.81
N VAL A 70 1.89 4.23 28.73
CA VAL A 70 2.93 4.24 27.70
C VAL A 70 3.44 5.66 27.47
N GLU A 71 4.77 5.81 27.42
CA GLU A 71 5.48 7.01 27.02
C GLU A 71 6.08 6.83 25.63
N ILE A 72 5.87 7.82 24.74
CA ILE A 72 6.41 7.79 23.38
C ILE A 72 7.49 8.85 23.22
N ILE A 73 8.70 8.40 22.85
CA ILE A 73 9.89 9.23 22.66
C ILE A 73 10.17 9.34 21.16
N TRP A 74 10.25 10.56 20.64
CA TRP A 74 10.45 10.86 19.24
C TRP A 74 11.91 11.22 18.94
N GLN A 75 12.58 10.46 18.07
CA GLN A 75 13.97 10.68 17.65
C GLN A 75 14.08 10.78 16.10
N PRO A 76 13.56 11.84 15.46
CA PRO A 76 13.51 11.95 14.02
C PRO A 76 14.88 12.09 13.34
N GLN A 77 15.90 12.54 14.08
CA GLN A 77 17.26 12.71 13.54
C GLN A 77 18.14 11.46 13.73
N THR A 78 17.64 10.44 14.43
CA THR A 78 18.38 9.20 14.67
C THR A 78 17.89 8.12 13.73
N PHE A 79 18.76 7.64 12.85
CA PHE A 79 18.45 6.55 11.90
C PHE A 79 19.14 5.26 12.35
N LEU A 80 18.37 4.20 12.52
CA LEU A 80 18.92 2.88 12.79
C LEU A 80 19.44 2.25 11.49
N PRO A 81 20.52 1.42 11.56
CA PRO A 81 21.24 0.98 10.35
C PRO A 81 20.43 0.13 9.36
N PHE A 82 19.44 -0.63 9.85
CA PHE A 82 18.72 -1.60 9.02
C PHE A 82 17.62 -0.97 8.14
N HIS A 83 16.81 -0.06 8.73
CA HIS A 83 15.68 0.55 8.03
C HIS A 83 15.32 1.92 8.65
N PRO A 84 14.89 2.93 7.86
CA PRO A 84 14.51 4.25 8.38
C PRO A 84 13.33 4.26 9.34
N ASN A 85 12.46 3.23 9.32
CA ASN A 85 11.30 3.12 10.22
C ASN A 85 11.61 2.19 11.40
N GLY A 86 12.57 2.56 12.21
CA GLY A 86 12.93 1.83 13.43
C GLY A 86 12.07 2.23 14.63
N MET A 87 11.82 1.27 15.53
CA MET A 87 11.17 1.50 16.82
C MET A 87 11.75 0.55 17.87
N LYS A 88 11.82 1.03 19.11
CA LYS A 88 12.28 0.25 20.27
C LYS A 88 11.20 0.28 21.35
N PHE A 89 10.77 -0.87 21.79
CA PHE A 89 9.83 -1.07 22.89
C PHE A 89 10.60 -1.46 24.14
N ILE A 90 10.20 -0.94 25.29
CA ILE A 90 10.79 -1.23 26.60
C ILE A 90 9.62 -1.47 27.58
N ALA A 91 9.62 -2.61 28.25
CA ALA A 91 8.71 -2.90 29.36
C ALA A 91 9.43 -2.61 30.66
N LEU A 92 8.78 -1.90 31.60
CA LEU A 92 9.35 -1.46 32.86
C LEU A 92 8.58 -2.09 34.02
N ASP A 93 9.33 -2.39 35.11
CA ASP A 93 8.76 -2.79 36.40
C ASP A 93 8.27 -1.56 37.21
N ILE A 94 7.83 -1.80 38.47
CA ILE A 94 7.33 -0.74 39.36
C ILE A 94 8.43 0.25 39.81
N ASP A 95 9.68 -0.17 39.73
CA ASP A 95 10.86 0.63 40.11
C ASP A 95 11.52 1.26 38.86
N GLU A 96 10.82 1.24 37.71
CA GLU A 96 11.28 1.75 36.40
C GLU A 96 12.51 1.01 35.83
N ASN A 97 12.81 -0.21 36.28
CA ASN A 97 13.86 -1.02 35.66
C ASN A 97 13.34 -1.73 34.43
N PRO A 98 14.15 -1.88 33.37
CA PRO A 98 13.73 -2.58 32.15
C PRO A 98 13.59 -4.09 32.41
N LEU A 99 12.38 -4.62 32.16
CA LEU A 99 12.10 -6.06 32.17
C LEU A 99 12.55 -6.70 30.87
N ASP A 100 12.28 -6.02 29.72
CA ASP A 100 12.67 -6.45 28.39
C ASP A 100 12.77 -5.26 27.44
N GLU A 101 13.59 -5.41 26.40
CA GLU A 101 13.77 -4.45 25.33
C GLU A 101 13.69 -5.13 23.97
N TRP A 102 12.93 -4.55 23.04
CA TRP A 102 12.75 -5.10 21.71
C TRP A 102 12.88 -4.03 20.63
N THR A 103 13.83 -4.22 19.72
CA THR A 103 13.99 -3.36 18.54
C THR A 103 13.40 -4.06 17.32
N VAL A 104 12.53 -3.35 16.59
CA VAL A 104 11.84 -3.85 15.42
C VAL A 104 11.66 -2.73 14.40
N TYR A 105 11.51 -3.10 13.12
CA TYR A 105 11.40 -2.18 12.00
C TYR A 105 10.10 -2.42 11.24
N SER A 106 9.46 -1.35 10.79
CA SER A 106 8.32 -1.40 9.88
C SER A 106 8.81 -1.25 8.45
N ILE A 107 8.87 -2.36 7.71
CA ILE A 107 9.52 -2.47 6.39
C ILE A 107 8.60 -2.25 5.18
N GLY A 108 7.45 -1.57 5.39
CA GLY A 108 6.47 -1.28 4.35
C GLY A 108 5.31 -2.28 4.29
N GLY A 109 4.17 -1.84 3.77
CA GLY A 109 2.96 -2.67 3.65
C GLY A 109 2.41 -3.22 4.98
N GLY A 110 2.83 -2.69 6.14
CA GLY A 110 2.50 -3.23 7.47
C GLY A 110 3.32 -4.48 7.87
N ALA A 111 4.38 -4.79 7.14
CA ALA A 111 5.33 -5.85 7.51
C ALA A 111 6.31 -5.38 8.58
N LEU A 112 6.74 -6.31 9.42
CA LEU A 112 7.75 -6.08 10.46
C LEU A 112 9.00 -6.91 10.17
N SER A 113 10.14 -6.47 10.69
CA SER A 113 11.41 -7.21 10.70
C SER A 113 12.23 -6.82 11.91
N GLU A 114 12.97 -7.76 12.49
CA GLU A 114 13.98 -7.50 13.51
C GLU A 114 15.36 -7.19 12.90
N GLY A 115 15.50 -7.25 11.58
CA GLY A 115 16.78 -7.05 10.90
C GLY A 115 17.75 -8.23 11.05
N LYS A 116 17.27 -9.41 11.44
CA LYS A 116 18.07 -10.61 11.76
C LYS A 116 18.16 -11.61 10.59
N GLY A 117 17.69 -11.26 9.39
CA GLY A 117 17.70 -12.15 8.22
C GLY A 117 16.85 -13.41 8.44
N ILE A 118 17.41 -14.59 8.20
CA ILE A 118 16.69 -15.88 8.31
C ILE A 118 16.23 -16.17 9.76
N SER A 119 16.91 -15.62 10.74
CA SER A 119 16.55 -15.76 12.17
C SER A 119 15.55 -14.69 12.64
N ASP A 120 15.04 -13.86 11.75
CA ASP A 120 14.02 -12.85 12.04
C ASP A 120 12.70 -13.53 12.42
N TYR A 121 12.10 -13.11 13.54
CA TYR A 121 10.79 -13.62 13.98
C TYR A 121 9.69 -13.46 12.92
N PHE A 122 9.83 -12.46 12.05
CA PHE A 122 8.89 -12.16 10.96
C PHE A 122 9.31 -12.72 9.61
N ALA A 123 10.36 -13.55 9.57
CA ALA A 123 10.75 -14.19 8.32
C ALA A 123 9.58 -15.00 7.77
N THR A 124 9.08 -14.60 6.61
CA THR A 124 7.97 -15.26 5.95
C THR A 124 8.46 -16.38 5.04
N GLN A 125 7.67 -17.46 4.96
CA GLN A 125 7.99 -18.57 4.06
C GLN A 125 7.76 -18.14 2.62
N GLU A 126 8.73 -18.48 1.75
CA GLU A 126 8.53 -18.30 0.31
C GLU A 126 7.55 -19.34 -0.23
N VAL A 127 6.51 -18.86 -0.88
CA VAL A 127 5.43 -19.65 -1.49
C VAL A 127 5.71 -19.88 -2.97
N TYR A 128 6.22 -18.85 -3.67
CA TYR A 128 6.46 -18.92 -5.10
C TYR A 128 7.93 -19.21 -5.43
N PRO A 129 8.20 -20.23 -6.25
CA PRO A 129 9.59 -20.60 -6.63
C PRO A 129 10.20 -19.60 -7.62
N LEU A 130 9.40 -18.91 -8.43
CA LEU A 130 9.87 -17.91 -9.40
C LEU A 130 9.74 -16.51 -8.82
N ASN A 131 10.66 -15.61 -9.18
CA ASN A 131 10.73 -14.25 -8.68
C ASN A 131 10.90 -13.18 -9.78
N SER A 132 10.83 -13.56 -11.05
CA SER A 132 10.77 -12.65 -12.20
C SER A 132 9.46 -12.82 -12.95
N LEU A 133 8.92 -11.74 -13.48
CA LEU A 133 7.70 -11.83 -14.27
C LEU A 133 7.92 -12.52 -15.59
N HIS A 134 9.12 -12.35 -16.17
CA HIS A 134 9.53 -13.07 -17.39
C HIS A 134 9.41 -14.59 -17.22
N ASP A 135 9.91 -15.14 -16.11
CA ASP A 135 9.87 -16.59 -15.88
C ASP A 135 8.44 -17.07 -15.58
N ILE A 136 7.66 -16.29 -14.83
CA ILE A 136 6.24 -16.60 -14.59
C ILE A 136 5.45 -16.55 -15.89
N MET A 137 5.66 -15.55 -16.75
CA MET A 137 5.02 -15.46 -18.06
C MET A 137 5.38 -16.64 -18.95
N ARG A 138 6.67 -17.06 -18.98
CA ARG A 138 7.10 -18.25 -19.70
C ARG A 138 6.39 -19.51 -19.16
N TRP A 139 6.27 -19.63 -17.85
CA TRP A 139 5.52 -20.71 -17.22
C TRP A 139 4.04 -20.69 -17.67
N CYS A 140 3.38 -19.53 -17.63
CA CYS A 140 1.99 -19.37 -18.08
C CYS A 140 1.82 -19.81 -19.55
N ASN A 141 2.68 -19.33 -20.43
CA ASN A 141 2.64 -19.67 -21.87
C ASN A 141 2.85 -21.17 -22.10
N ASN A 142 3.81 -21.81 -21.41
CA ASN A 142 4.09 -23.23 -21.54
C ASN A 142 2.96 -24.13 -21.03
N ASN A 143 2.15 -23.64 -20.10
CA ASN A 143 1.04 -24.40 -19.50
C ASN A 143 -0.35 -23.96 -20.03
N GLY A 144 -0.41 -23.00 -20.95
CA GLY A 144 -1.66 -22.47 -21.47
C GLY A 144 -2.54 -21.80 -20.39
N CYS A 145 -1.91 -21.13 -19.41
CA CYS A 145 -2.52 -20.58 -18.21
C CYS A 145 -2.34 -19.05 -18.13
N SER A 146 -3.08 -18.41 -17.27
CA SER A 146 -2.92 -17.02 -16.88
C SER A 146 -2.22 -16.88 -15.51
N TYR A 147 -1.85 -15.65 -15.12
CA TYR A 147 -1.15 -15.37 -13.86
C TYR A 147 -1.93 -15.80 -12.62
N TRP A 148 -3.26 -15.64 -12.58
CA TRP A 148 -4.06 -16.10 -11.45
C TRP A 148 -4.03 -17.63 -11.25
N GLU A 149 -3.82 -18.40 -12.33
CA GLU A 149 -3.68 -19.87 -12.27
C GLU A 149 -2.30 -20.27 -11.77
N TYR A 150 -1.27 -19.47 -12.07
CA TYR A 150 0.02 -19.59 -11.42
C TYR A 150 -0.09 -19.34 -9.91
N ALA A 151 -0.78 -18.26 -9.49
CA ALA A 151 -1.03 -18.02 -8.08
C ALA A 151 -1.81 -19.18 -7.43
N LYS A 152 -2.88 -19.66 -8.06
CA LYS A 152 -3.67 -20.81 -7.58
C LYS A 152 -2.83 -22.07 -7.33
N LYS A 153 -1.79 -22.28 -8.11
CA LYS A 153 -0.95 -23.48 -8.00
C LYS A 153 -0.08 -23.47 -6.74
N TYR A 154 0.36 -22.32 -6.30
CA TYR A 154 1.38 -22.18 -5.24
C TYR A 154 0.83 -21.63 -3.91
N GLU A 155 -0.29 -20.93 -3.93
CA GLU A 155 -0.95 -20.45 -2.72
C GLU A 155 -1.71 -21.56 -2.00
N ASP A 156 -1.93 -21.38 -0.69
CA ASP A 156 -2.74 -22.26 0.12
C ASP A 156 -4.22 -22.27 -0.33
N ASN A 157 -4.94 -23.31 0.04
CA ASN A 157 -6.33 -23.51 -0.37
C ASN A 157 -7.29 -22.39 0.08
N ASP A 158 -6.98 -21.69 1.16
CA ASP A 158 -7.79 -20.59 1.71
C ASP A 158 -7.61 -19.25 0.98
N ILE A 159 -6.71 -19.18 -0.01
CA ILE A 159 -6.42 -17.93 -0.74
C ILE A 159 -7.66 -17.31 -1.37
N TRP A 160 -8.59 -18.15 -1.87
CA TRP A 160 -9.78 -17.65 -2.55
C TRP A 160 -10.76 -17.03 -1.57
N ASP A 161 -10.97 -17.64 -0.41
CA ASP A 161 -11.81 -17.07 0.66
C ASP A 161 -11.17 -15.77 1.18
N TYR A 162 -9.85 -15.75 1.31
CA TYR A 162 -9.11 -14.55 1.67
C TYR A 162 -9.31 -13.42 0.65
N LEU A 163 -9.13 -13.68 -0.65
CA LEU A 163 -9.31 -12.67 -1.70
C LEU A 163 -10.75 -12.21 -1.85
N LEU A 164 -11.74 -13.09 -1.63
CA LEU A 164 -13.15 -12.71 -1.58
C LEU A 164 -13.43 -11.78 -0.39
N ASN A 165 -12.84 -12.05 0.77
CA ASN A 165 -12.94 -11.15 1.93
C ASN A 165 -12.22 -9.80 1.68
N VAL A 166 -11.03 -9.83 1.09
CA VAL A 166 -10.32 -8.62 0.63
C VAL A 166 -11.21 -7.79 -0.28
N TRP A 167 -11.86 -8.43 -1.25
CA TRP A 167 -12.78 -7.76 -2.17
C TRP A 167 -13.99 -7.16 -1.45
N GLU A 168 -14.55 -7.87 -0.47
CA GLU A 168 -15.68 -7.36 0.32
C GLU A 168 -15.29 -6.09 1.10
N VAL A 169 -14.12 -6.09 1.76
CA VAL A 169 -13.61 -4.92 2.47
C VAL A 169 -13.33 -3.76 1.50
N MET A 170 -12.76 -4.02 0.31
CA MET A 170 -12.56 -3.00 -0.72
C MET A 170 -13.89 -2.34 -1.14
N LYS A 171 -14.95 -3.15 -1.35
CA LYS A 171 -16.29 -2.62 -1.67
C LYS A 171 -16.87 -1.79 -0.53
N GLN A 172 -16.66 -2.22 0.71
CA GLN A 172 -17.14 -1.51 1.90
C GLN A 172 -16.43 -0.17 2.07
N SER A 173 -15.11 -0.11 1.87
CA SER A 173 -14.34 1.13 1.96
C SER A 173 -14.76 2.16 0.90
N VAL A 174 -15.05 1.73 -0.34
CA VAL A 174 -15.61 2.61 -1.37
C VAL A 174 -16.97 3.16 -0.94
N LYS A 175 -17.87 2.31 -0.45
CA LYS A 175 -19.22 2.72 -0.02
C LYS A 175 -19.15 3.67 1.17
N ALA A 176 -18.31 3.39 2.16
CA ALA A 176 -18.13 4.23 3.34
C ALA A 176 -17.63 5.63 2.95
N GLY A 177 -16.58 5.71 2.11
CA GLY A 177 -16.04 7.00 1.68
C GLY A 177 -17.00 7.82 0.82
N LEU A 178 -17.88 7.17 0.05
CA LEU A 178 -18.95 7.85 -0.69
C LEU A 178 -20.07 8.37 0.24
N ALA A 179 -20.26 7.76 1.40
CA ALA A 179 -21.29 8.16 2.37
C ALA A 179 -20.80 9.23 3.37
N HIS A 180 -19.49 9.38 3.54
CA HIS A 180 -18.92 10.34 4.46
C HIS A 180 -18.64 11.68 3.77
N GLU A 181 -19.06 12.76 4.40
CA GLU A 181 -18.81 14.15 4.00
C GLU A 181 -18.04 14.90 5.10
N GLY A 182 -17.77 16.17 4.89
CA GLY A 182 -17.09 17.03 5.85
C GLY A 182 -15.59 17.20 5.57
N VAL A 183 -14.80 17.27 6.63
CA VAL A 183 -13.37 17.61 6.59
C VAL A 183 -12.54 16.46 7.11
N LEU A 184 -11.40 16.18 6.47
CA LEU A 184 -10.45 15.17 6.92
C LEU A 184 -9.74 15.62 8.21
N PRO A 185 -9.31 14.69 9.06
CA PRO A 185 -8.59 15.00 10.29
C PRO A 185 -7.24 15.66 10.01
N GLY A 186 -6.77 16.46 10.97
CA GLY A 186 -5.46 17.10 10.93
C GLY A 186 -5.51 18.58 10.51
N PRO A 187 -4.36 19.26 10.51
CA PRO A 187 -4.26 20.71 10.37
C PRO A 187 -4.54 21.24 8.96
N LEU A 188 -4.61 20.38 7.94
CA LEU A 188 -4.87 20.81 6.56
C LEU A 188 -6.33 21.17 6.30
N HIS A 189 -7.24 20.78 7.17
CA HIS A 189 -8.69 21.01 7.01
C HIS A 189 -9.23 20.66 5.62
N LEU A 190 -8.65 19.61 4.99
CA LEU A 190 -8.96 19.24 3.61
C LEU A 190 -10.39 18.72 3.52
N PRO A 191 -11.27 19.31 2.69
CA PRO A 191 -12.64 18.84 2.54
C PRO A 191 -12.67 17.50 1.78
N ARG A 192 -13.55 16.58 2.19
CA ARG A 192 -13.85 15.37 1.44
C ARG A 192 -14.49 15.72 0.10
N LYS A 193 -14.09 15.05 -0.96
CA LYS A 193 -14.49 15.31 -2.35
C LYS A 193 -15.24 14.14 -2.98
N ALA A 194 -15.10 12.91 -2.44
CA ALA A 194 -15.59 11.69 -3.07
C ALA A 194 -17.09 11.74 -3.40
N ALA A 195 -17.95 12.08 -2.43
CA ALA A 195 -19.39 12.17 -2.63
C ALA A 195 -19.77 13.22 -3.69
N THR A 196 -19.17 14.40 -3.63
CA THR A 196 -19.41 15.48 -4.61
C THR A 196 -18.99 15.07 -6.01
N TYR A 197 -17.83 14.39 -6.16
CA TYR A 197 -17.35 13.88 -7.45
C TYR A 197 -18.27 12.81 -7.99
N TYR A 198 -18.78 11.93 -7.13
CA TYR A 198 -19.75 10.90 -7.52
C TYR A 198 -21.02 11.50 -8.12
N VAL A 199 -21.61 12.47 -7.42
CA VAL A 199 -22.83 13.16 -7.89
C VAL A 199 -22.59 13.87 -9.22
N LYS A 200 -21.48 14.62 -9.33
CA LYS A 200 -21.11 15.31 -10.59
C LYS A 200 -20.86 14.32 -11.72
N ALA A 201 -20.09 13.26 -11.48
CA ALA A 201 -19.80 12.25 -12.49
C ALA A 201 -21.07 11.57 -13.00
N SER A 202 -22.03 11.28 -12.12
CA SER A 202 -23.30 10.65 -12.48
C SER A 202 -24.15 11.50 -13.45
N GLY A 203 -23.93 12.81 -13.48
CA GLY A 203 -24.62 13.75 -14.40
C GLY A 203 -23.93 13.92 -15.77
N TYR A 204 -22.71 13.39 -15.96
CA TYR A 204 -21.99 13.52 -17.21
C TYR A 204 -22.40 12.46 -18.25
N LYS A 205 -22.05 12.73 -19.52
CA LYS A 205 -22.17 11.75 -20.61
C LYS A 205 -21.25 10.54 -20.35
N PRO A 206 -21.58 9.34 -20.87
CA PRO A 206 -20.81 8.11 -20.61
C PRO A 206 -19.30 8.22 -20.82
N SER A 207 -18.85 9.00 -21.81
CA SER A 207 -17.42 9.20 -22.12
C SER A 207 -16.61 9.89 -21.00
N LEU A 208 -17.26 10.77 -20.22
CA LEU A 208 -16.64 11.46 -19.09
C LEU A 208 -17.08 10.84 -17.74
N GLN A 209 -18.29 10.28 -17.69
CA GLN A 209 -18.87 9.66 -16.51
C GLN A 209 -17.95 8.57 -15.95
N SER A 210 -17.50 7.65 -16.79
CA SER A 210 -16.61 6.54 -16.41
C SER A 210 -15.37 7.05 -15.67
N ARG A 211 -14.68 8.04 -16.25
CA ARG A 211 -13.47 8.61 -15.64
C ARG A 211 -13.76 9.32 -14.33
N GLY A 212 -14.84 10.10 -14.27
CA GLY A 212 -15.28 10.79 -13.04
C GLY A 212 -15.66 9.83 -11.92
N LEU A 213 -16.29 8.69 -12.23
CA LEU A 213 -16.63 7.66 -11.26
C LEU A 213 -15.36 6.98 -10.69
N VAL A 214 -14.36 6.70 -11.53
CA VAL A 214 -13.07 6.15 -11.07
C VAL A 214 -12.37 7.12 -10.11
N TYR A 215 -12.34 8.42 -10.42
CA TYR A 215 -11.84 9.43 -9.49
C TYR A 215 -12.58 9.39 -8.17
N SER A 216 -13.91 9.39 -8.20
CA SER A 216 -14.73 9.37 -6.99
C SER A 216 -14.45 8.14 -6.11
N TYR A 217 -14.33 6.95 -6.70
CA TYR A 217 -14.05 5.72 -5.96
C TYR A 217 -12.65 5.71 -5.35
N ALA A 218 -11.64 6.23 -6.07
CA ALA A 218 -10.28 6.34 -5.54
C ALA A 218 -10.21 7.36 -4.39
N LEU A 219 -10.87 8.50 -4.56
CA LEU A 219 -11.02 9.50 -3.50
C LEU A 219 -11.71 8.91 -2.27
N ALA A 220 -12.81 8.15 -2.46
CA ALA A 220 -13.56 7.54 -1.36
C ALA A 220 -12.69 6.67 -0.46
N VAL A 221 -11.94 5.74 -1.05
CA VAL A 221 -11.05 4.85 -0.28
C VAL A 221 -9.91 5.63 0.36
N SER A 222 -9.32 6.59 -0.37
CA SER A 222 -8.19 7.39 0.14
C SER A 222 -8.62 8.32 1.29
N GLU A 223 -9.82 8.88 1.24
CA GLU A 223 -10.40 9.70 2.30
C GLU A 223 -10.75 8.85 3.54
N GLU A 224 -11.26 7.63 3.36
CA GLU A 224 -11.44 6.68 4.46
C GLU A 224 -10.09 6.30 5.10
N ASN A 225 -9.08 6.01 4.28
CA ASN A 225 -7.73 5.76 4.78
C ASN A 225 -7.21 6.94 5.62
N ALA A 226 -7.31 8.16 5.11
CA ALA A 226 -6.84 9.37 5.78
C ALA A 226 -7.56 9.65 7.10
N SER A 227 -8.75 9.10 7.28
CA SER A 227 -9.57 9.24 8.49
C SER A 227 -9.47 8.05 9.46
N GLY A 228 -8.54 7.12 9.25
CA GLY A 228 -8.38 5.94 10.09
C GLY A 228 -9.46 4.86 9.86
N GLY A 229 -10.15 4.91 8.74
CA GLY A 229 -11.12 3.88 8.33
C GLY A 229 -10.45 2.57 7.95
N THR A 230 -11.27 1.51 7.87
CA THR A 230 -10.79 0.18 7.47
C THR A 230 -10.63 0.11 5.96
N ILE A 231 -9.41 -0.23 5.52
CA ILE A 231 -9.04 -0.37 4.11
C ILE A 231 -8.24 -1.67 3.88
N VAL A 232 -7.92 -1.94 2.63
CA VAL A 232 -6.97 -2.98 2.25
C VAL A 232 -5.73 -2.31 1.66
N THR A 233 -4.54 -2.70 2.10
CA THR A 233 -3.30 -2.30 1.42
C THR A 233 -3.26 -2.85 0.00
N ALA A 234 -2.79 -2.03 -0.97
CA ALA A 234 -2.65 -2.47 -2.37
C ALA A 234 -1.62 -1.61 -3.13
N PRO A 235 -0.28 -1.74 -2.90
CA PRO A 235 0.35 -2.58 -1.88
C PRO A 235 0.48 -1.94 -0.49
N THR A 236 0.19 -0.64 -0.34
CA THR A 236 0.29 0.14 0.91
C THR A 236 -1.00 0.90 1.21
N CYS A 237 -1.12 1.47 2.42
CA CYS A 237 -2.24 2.37 2.74
C CYS A 237 -2.21 3.64 1.88
N GLY A 238 -1.03 4.21 1.62
CA GLY A 238 -0.88 5.43 0.81
C GLY A 238 -1.38 5.28 -0.64
N ALA A 239 -1.47 4.05 -1.13
CA ALA A 239 -1.94 3.72 -2.48
C ALA A 239 -3.22 2.87 -2.51
N CYS A 240 -3.89 2.71 -1.37
CA CYS A 240 -5.03 1.80 -1.20
C CYS A 240 -6.27 2.14 -2.05
N GLY A 241 -6.34 3.35 -2.60
CA GLY A 241 -7.48 3.80 -3.41
C GLY A 241 -7.44 3.31 -4.87
N VAL A 242 -6.26 2.95 -5.39
CA VAL A 242 -6.08 2.67 -6.84
C VAL A 242 -6.77 1.38 -7.26
N VAL A 243 -6.34 0.25 -6.70
CA VAL A 243 -6.88 -1.08 -7.07
C VAL A 243 -8.38 -1.20 -6.80
N PRO A 244 -8.89 -0.81 -5.62
CA PRO A 244 -10.34 -0.87 -5.36
C PRO A 244 -11.16 -0.02 -6.31
N ALA A 245 -10.71 1.19 -6.66
CA ALA A 245 -11.44 2.07 -7.56
C ALA A 245 -11.60 1.47 -8.96
N VAL A 246 -10.51 0.94 -9.51
CA VAL A 246 -10.52 0.29 -10.84
C VAL A 246 -11.43 -0.94 -10.82
N LEU A 247 -11.24 -1.84 -9.85
CA LEU A 247 -12.03 -3.06 -9.77
C LEU A 247 -13.50 -2.79 -9.46
N TYR A 248 -13.81 -1.83 -8.60
CA TYR A 248 -15.20 -1.47 -8.28
C TYR A 248 -15.90 -0.83 -9.48
N HIS A 249 -15.20 0.03 -10.24
CA HIS A 249 -15.72 0.58 -11.48
C HIS A 249 -16.06 -0.51 -12.50
N LEU A 250 -15.13 -1.45 -12.74
CA LEU A 250 -15.32 -2.55 -13.68
C LEU A 250 -16.41 -3.54 -13.20
N TYR A 251 -16.44 -3.85 -11.92
CA TYR A 251 -17.50 -4.65 -11.29
C TYR A 251 -18.89 -4.07 -11.56
N LYS A 252 -19.05 -2.73 -11.40
CA LYS A 252 -20.34 -2.04 -11.61
C LYS A 252 -20.70 -1.85 -13.08
N SER A 253 -19.73 -1.56 -13.93
CA SER A 253 -19.98 -1.22 -15.34
C SER A 253 -20.08 -2.44 -16.27
N HIS A 254 -19.43 -3.56 -15.92
CA HIS A 254 -19.39 -4.78 -16.73
C HIS A 254 -20.01 -6.00 -16.06
N ASN A 255 -20.57 -5.86 -14.84
CA ASN A 255 -21.19 -6.95 -14.06
C ASN A 255 -20.26 -8.17 -13.88
N PHE A 256 -18.97 -7.96 -13.68
CA PHE A 256 -18.06 -9.07 -13.39
C PHE A 256 -18.43 -9.72 -12.04
N SER A 257 -18.35 -11.06 -11.97
CA SER A 257 -18.63 -11.77 -10.72
C SER A 257 -17.52 -11.57 -9.68
N ASN A 258 -17.85 -11.78 -8.40
CA ASN A 258 -16.85 -11.67 -7.32
C ASN A 258 -15.67 -12.63 -7.53
N GLU A 259 -15.89 -13.82 -8.08
CA GLU A 259 -14.84 -14.79 -8.40
C GLU A 259 -13.90 -14.27 -9.50
N ARG A 260 -14.43 -13.60 -10.53
CA ARG A 260 -13.57 -12.96 -11.55
C ARG A 260 -12.73 -11.84 -10.95
N ILE A 261 -13.30 -11.04 -10.05
CA ILE A 261 -12.54 -10.02 -9.32
C ILE A 261 -11.48 -10.65 -8.42
N ALA A 262 -11.79 -11.73 -7.69
CA ALA A 262 -10.79 -12.44 -6.88
C ALA A 262 -9.61 -12.96 -7.72
N ARG A 263 -9.88 -13.53 -8.92
CA ARG A 263 -8.82 -13.92 -9.87
C ARG A 263 -7.97 -12.71 -10.33
N ALA A 264 -8.61 -11.58 -10.58
CA ALA A 264 -7.90 -10.35 -10.94
C ALA A 264 -7.05 -9.81 -9.78
N LEU A 265 -7.53 -9.92 -8.53
CA LEU A 265 -6.74 -9.62 -7.33
C LEU A 265 -5.54 -10.57 -7.19
N ALA A 266 -5.69 -11.86 -7.50
CA ALA A 266 -4.57 -12.80 -7.48
C ALA A 266 -3.47 -12.37 -8.46
N THR A 267 -3.83 -11.97 -9.68
CA THR A 267 -2.88 -11.40 -10.66
C THR A 267 -2.26 -10.10 -10.12
N ALA A 268 -3.06 -9.15 -9.66
CA ALA A 268 -2.54 -7.91 -9.08
C ALA A 268 -1.53 -8.16 -7.94
N GLY A 269 -1.85 -9.10 -7.05
CA GLY A 269 -0.97 -9.51 -5.94
C GLY A 269 0.38 -10.03 -6.41
N LEU A 270 0.42 -10.85 -7.47
CA LEU A 270 1.68 -11.33 -8.06
C LEU A 270 2.57 -10.18 -8.56
N PHE A 271 2.00 -9.21 -9.28
CA PHE A 271 2.76 -8.03 -9.74
C PHE A 271 3.29 -7.21 -8.57
N GLY A 272 2.48 -6.98 -7.54
CA GLY A 272 2.92 -6.34 -6.30
C GLY A 272 4.04 -7.11 -5.59
N SER A 273 3.94 -8.45 -5.51
CA SER A 273 4.94 -9.32 -4.88
C SER A 273 6.28 -9.31 -5.62
N ILE A 274 6.28 -9.25 -6.96
CA ILE A 274 7.50 -9.11 -7.77
C ILE A 274 8.22 -7.81 -7.44
N VAL A 275 7.49 -6.70 -7.34
CA VAL A 275 8.08 -5.40 -6.97
C VAL A 275 8.60 -5.42 -5.53
N LYS A 276 7.82 -5.94 -4.59
CA LYS A 276 8.23 -6.09 -3.19
C LYS A 276 9.52 -6.91 -3.06
N LYS A 277 9.65 -8.01 -3.82
CA LYS A 277 10.82 -8.91 -3.77
C LYS A 277 12.07 -8.29 -4.41
N ASN A 278 11.92 -7.65 -5.57
CA ASN A 278 13.07 -7.24 -6.40
C ASN A 278 13.47 -5.77 -6.21
N ALA A 279 12.55 -4.95 -5.67
CA ALA A 279 12.80 -3.55 -5.35
C ALA A 279 12.31 -3.23 -3.93
N SER A 280 11.29 -2.39 -3.79
CA SER A 280 10.61 -2.08 -2.53
C SER A 280 9.22 -1.51 -2.80
N ILE A 281 8.31 -1.67 -1.83
CA ILE A 281 7.00 -1.01 -1.79
C ILE A 281 6.93 0.07 -0.70
N SER A 282 8.07 0.45 -0.11
CA SER A 282 8.14 1.46 0.96
C SER A 282 8.41 2.84 0.40
N GLY A 283 7.55 3.81 0.70
CA GLY A 283 7.75 5.22 0.35
C GLY A 283 9.03 5.81 0.97
N ALA A 284 9.41 5.35 2.16
CA ALA A 284 10.62 5.75 2.84
C ALA A 284 11.92 5.23 2.17
N GLU A 285 11.83 4.15 1.38
CA GLU A 285 12.98 3.59 0.66
C GLU A 285 13.06 4.11 -0.79
N VAL A 286 11.95 4.05 -1.53
CA VAL A 286 11.96 4.29 -2.97
C VAL A 286 11.04 5.42 -3.42
N GLY A 287 10.43 6.16 -2.49
CA GLY A 287 9.45 7.19 -2.84
C GLY A 287 8.08 6.62 -3.24
N CYS A 288 7.18 7.50 -3.69
CA CYS A 288 5.82 7.12 -4.07
C CYS A 288 5.72 6.24 -5.33
N GLN A 289 6.79 6.11 -6.12
CA GLN A 289 6.84 5.15 -7.23
C GLN A 289 6.64 3.71 -6.74
N GLY A 290 7.14 3.39 -5.53
CA GLY A 290 6.96 2.09 -4.87
C GLY A 290 5.57 1.86 -4.29
N GLU A 291 4.79 2.90 -4.07
CA GLU A 291 3.42 2.83 -3.57
C GLU A 291 2.41 3.01 -4.70
N VAL A 292 2.22 4.25 -5.16
CA VAL A 292 1.21 4.61 -6.18
C VAL A 292 1.56 4.03 -7.54
N GLY A 293 2.85 4.01 -7.93
CA GLY A 293 3.28 3.41 -9.19
C GLY A 293 3.03 1.91 -9.22
N VAL A 294 3.35 1.21 -8.12
CA VAL A 294 3.06 -0.23 -8.00
C VAL A 294 1.56 -0.50 -7.98
N ALA A 295 0.77 0.30 -7.26
CA ALA A 295 -0.69 0.16 -7.26
C ALA A 295 -1.28 0.36 -8.66
N CYS A 296 -0.75 1.31 -9.46
CA CYS A 296 -1.15 1.49 -10.85
C CYS A 296 -0.84 0.25 -11.69
N ALA A 297 0.36 -0.32 -11.57
CA ALA A 297 0.72 -1.57 -12.27
C ALA A 297 -0.18 -2.75 -11.88
N MET A 298 -0.44 -2.92 -10.59
CA MET A 298 -1.35 -3.94 -10.06
C MET A 298 -2.76 -3.80 -10.65
N ALA A 299 -3.30 -2.60 -10.66
CA ALA A 299 -4.64 -2.31 -11.19
C ALA A 299 -4.69 -2.47 -12.72
N SER A 300 -3.61 -2.10 -13.43
CA SER A 300 -3.46 -2.30 -14.88
C SER A 300 -3.49 -3.78 -15.24
N ALA A 301 -2.69 -4.60 -14.55
CA ALA A 301 -2.66 -6.06 -14.75
C ALA A 301 -4.04 -6.69 -14.48
N ALA A 302 -4.66 -6.34 -13.35
CA ALA A 302 -5.97 -6.84 -12.95
C ALA A 302 -7.06 -6.49 -13.97
N SER A 303 -7.10 -5.23 -14.44
CA SER A 303 -8.07 -4.80 -15.43
C SER A 303 -7.84 -5.46 -16.79
N CYS A 304 -6.59 -5.58 -17.23
CA CYS A 304 -6.27 -6.26 -18.49
C CYS A 304 -6.72 -7.73 -18.47
N GLN A 305 -6.51 -8.43 -17.36
CA GLN A 305 -6.99 -9.81 -17.19
C GLN A 305 -8.53 -9.90 -17.22
N LEU A 306 -9.26 -8.96 -16.61
CA LEU A 306 -10.72 -8.97 -16.62
C LEU A 306 -11.29 -8.89 -18.03
N PHE A 307 -10.61 -8.20 -18.94
CA PHE A 307 -10.95 -8.12 -20.36
C PHE A 307 -10.38 -9.26 -21.22
N GLY A 308 -9.73 -10.26 -20.60
CA GLY A 308 -9.23 -11.44 -21.31
C GLY A 308 -7.88 -11.24 -21.99
N GLY A 309 -7.08 -10.28 -21.53
CA GLY A 309 -5.73 -10.05 -22.07
C GLY A 309 -4.85 -11.28 -21.97
N SER A 310 -3.99 -11.50 -22.96
CA SER A 310 -2.94 -12.51 -22.94
C SER A 310 -1.90 -12.20 -21.83
N PRO A 311 -1.09 -13.18 -21.40
CA PRO A 311 -0.03 -12.91 -20.44
C PRO A 311 0.89 -11.74 -20.84
N SER A 312 1.21 -11.60 -22.14
CA SER A 312 2.03 -10.49 -22.66
C SER A 312 1.30 -9.15 -22.61
N GLN A 313 -0.01 -9.10 -22.89
CA GLN A 313 -0.79 -7.87 -22.78
C GLN A 313 -0.96 -7.44 -21.32
N ILE A 314 -1.15 -8.38 -20.40
CA ILE A 314 -1.24 -8.12 -18.95
C ILE A 314 0.09 -7.55 -18.44
N GLU A 315 1.20 -8.15 -18.82
CA GLU A 315 2.54 -7.68 -18.47
C GLU A 315 2.80 -6.27 -19.02
N TYR A 316 2.53 -6.03 -20.30
CA TYR A 316 2.71 -4.73 -20.93
C TYR A 316 1.84 -3.64 -20.28
N SER A 317 0.60 -3.94 -19.95
CA SER A 317 -0.28 -3.03 -19.22
C SER A 317 0.31 -2.61 -17.86
N ALA A 318 0.84 -3.58 -17.11
CA ALA A 318 1.48 -3.32 -15.81
C ALA A 318 2.80 -2.56 -15.95
N GLU A 319 3.59 -2.89 -16.97
CA GLU A 319 4.84 -2.21 -17.30
C GLU A 319 4.61 -0.71 -17.48
N MET A 320 3.66 -0.32 -18.37
CA MET A 320 3.28 1.08 -18.57
C MET A 320 2.75 1.73 -17.28
N GLY A 321 1.98 0.99 -16.49
CA GLY A 321 1.47 1.46 -15.21
C GLY A 321 2.57 1.88 -14.25
N LEU A 322 3.67 1.13 -14.19
CA LEU A 322 4.82 1.45 -13.32
C LEU A 322 5.77 2.45 -13.96
N GLU A 323 6.12 2.29 -15.25
CA GLU A 323 7.06 3.14 -15.98
C GLU A 323 6.70 4.62 -15.85
N HIS A 324 5.43 4.97 -16.03
CA HIS A 324 4.94 6.35 -15.99
C HIS A 324 4.90 6.97 -14.58
N HIS A 325 5.31 6.21 -13.57
CA HIS A 325 5.44 6.68 -12.18
C HIS A 325 6.90 6.68 -11.69
N LEU A 326 7.88 6.34 -12.54
CA LEU A 326 9.30 6.38 -12.17
C LEU A 326 9.72 7.80 -11.75
N GLY A 327 10.53 7.87 -10.69
CA GLY A 327 11.03 9.14 -10.13
C GLY A 327 10.02 9.87 -9.22
N MET A 328 8.85 9.31 -8.92
CA MET A 328 7.85 9.96 -8.06
C MET A 328 8.33 10.02 -6.62
N THR A 329 8.46 11.26 -6.10
CA THR A 329 8.86 11.55 -4.71
C THR A 329 7.76 11.19 -3.71
N CYS A 330 8.13 10.98 -2.43
CA CYS A 330 7.20 10.87 -1.31
C CYS A 330 7.43 12.04 -0.34
N ASP A 331 6.60 13.06 -0.44
CA ASP A 331 6.72 14.35 0.22
C ASP A 331 5.36 14.83 0.78
N PRO A 332 4.75 14.06 1.70
CA PRO A 332 3.42 14.37 2.22
C PRO A 332 3.41 15.66 3.03
N VAL A 333 2.50 16.57 2.68
CA VAL A 333 2.35 17.85 3.38
C VAL A 333 1.92 17.60 4.83
N CYS A 334 2.60 18.23 5.78
CA CYS A 334 2.41 18.03 7.23
C CYS A 334 2.56 16.57 7.68
N GLY A 335 3.21 15.70 6.90
CA GLY A 335 3.30 14.28 7.20
C GLY A 335 1.98 13.50 7.07
N LEU A 336 0.96 14.11 6.45
CA LEU A 336 -0.37 13.51 6.32
C LEU A 336 -0.53 12.76 4.99
N VAL A 337 -1.13 11.57 5.02
CA VAL A 337 -1.49 10.80 3.81
C VAL A 337 -2.70 11.45 3.13
N GLN A 338 -2.59 12.74 2.80
CA GLN A 338 -3.64 13.57 2.22
C GLN A 338 -3.15 14.28 0.96
N ILE A 339 -2.20 15.21 1.08
CA ILE A 339 -1.60 15.92 -0.05
C ILE A 339 -0.16 15.44 -0.22
N PRO A 340 0.21 14.91 -1.39
CA PRO A 340 -0.58 14.72 -2.62
C PRO A 340 -1.26 13.34 -2.73
N CYS A 341 -1.23 12.51 -1.70
CA CYS A 341 -1.58 11.08 -1.77
C CYS A 341 -2.98 10.81 -2.33
N ILE A 342 -4.00 11.51 -1.83
CA ILE A 342 -5.40 11.30 -2.22
C ILE A 342 -5.59 11.53 -3.73
N GLU A 343 -5.05 12.63 -4.27
CA GLU A 343 -5.18 12.94 -5.69
C GLU A 343 -4.32 12.02 -6.56
N ARG A 344 -3.12 11.62 -6.10
CA ARG A 344 -2.29 10.63 -6.79
C ARG A 344 -3.00 9.30 -7.00
N ASN A 345 -3.78 8.84 -6.00
CA ASN A 345 -4.59 7.62 -6.14
C ASN A 345 -5.63 7.75 -7.26
N ALA A 346 -6.34 8.89 -7.31
CA ALA A 346 -7.36 9.14 -8.36
C ALA A 346 -6.74 9.13 -9.77
N PHE A 347 -5.61 9.83 -9.96
CA PHE A 347 -4.91 9.86 -11.24
C PHE A 347 -4.31 8.50 -11.62
N ALA A 348 -3.73 7.77 -10.69
CA ALA A 348 -3.18 6.44 -10.94
C ALA A 348 -4.26 5.43 -11.31
N ALA A 349 -5.45 5.50 -10.69
CA ALA A 349 -6.56 4.63 -11.04
C ALA A 349 -7.04 4.82 -12.49
N THR A 350 -7.14 6.05 -12.97
CA THR A 350 -7.48 6.29 -14.39
C THR A 350 -6.33 5.92 -15.31
N ARG A 351 -5.08 6.16 -14.91
CA ARG A 351 -3.90 5.75 -15.67
C ARG A 351 -3.84 4.22 -15.84
N ALA A 352 -4.27 3.47 -14.83
CA ALA A 352 -4.33 2.02 -14.92
C ALA A 352 -5.30 1.53 -16.01
N LEU A 353 -6.45 2.19 -16.17
CA LEU A 353 -7.41 1.89 -17.25
C LEU A 353 -6.88 2.34 -18.61
N ASP A 354 -6.20 3.49 -18.70
CA ASP A 354 -5.56 3.95 -19.93
C ASP A 354 -4.46 2.96 -20.37
N ALA A 355 -3.63 2.46 -19.45
CA ALA A 355 -2.59 1.46 -19.73
C ALA A 355 -3.19 0.13 -20.21
N GLN A 356 -4.25 -0.34 -19.53
CA GLN A 356 -4.98 -1.53 -19.94
C GLN A 356 -5.54 -1.39 -21.38
N LEU A 357 -6.21 -0.28 -21.66
CA LEU A 357 -6.80 -0.03 -22.98
C LEU A 357 -5.72 0.00 -24.06
N TYR A 358 -4.61 0.70 -23.82
CA TYR A 358 -3.50 0.80 -24.75
C TYR A 358 -2.90 -0.59 -25.06
N ALA A 359 -2.60 -1.39 -24.02
CA ALA A 359 -2.06 -2.74 -24.20
C ALA A 359 -3.01 -3.67 -24.95
N SER A 360 -4.32 -3.48 -24.80
CA SER A 360 -5.35 -4.30 -25.47
C SER A 360 -5.49 -4.04 -26.96
N PHE A 361 -5.02 -2.90 -27.49
CA PHE A 361 -5.04 -2.63 -28.93
C PHE A 361 -3.92 -3.33 -29.70
N GLY A 362 -2.86 -3.78 -29.00
CA GLY A 362 -1.75 -4.51 -29.58
C GLY A 362 -1.79 -6.00 -29.23
N ASP A 363 -0.77 -6.72 -29.64
CA ASP A 363 -0.55 -8.13 -29.31
C ASP A 363 0.22 -8.36 -28.00
N GLY A 364 0.57 -7.27 -27.29
CA GLY A 364 1.38 -7.29 -26.08
C GLY A 364 2.90 -7.26 -26.33
N SER A 365 3.35 -7.20 -27.60
CA SER A 365 4.78 -7.05 -27.89
C SER A 365 5.27 -5.64 -27.56
N HIS A 366 6.39 -5.54 -26.84
CA HIS A 366 7.02 -4.26 -26.44
C HIS A 366 8.52 -4.45 -26.13
N ARG A 367 9.24 -3.35 -25.95
CA ARG A 367 10.71 -3.37 -25.86
C ARG A 367 11.25 -3.38 -24.43
N VAL A 368 10.53 -2.81 -23.50
CA VAL A 368 10.94 -2.69 -22.09
C VAL A 368 10.07 -3.62 -21.26
N SER A 369 10.66 -4.59 -20.57
CA SER A 369 9.89 -5.53 -19.74
C SER A 369 9.56 -4.92 -18.38
N PHE A 370 8.51 -5.43 -17.74
CA PHE A 370 8.15 -5.08 -16.36
C PHE A 370 9.31 -5.30 -15.38
N ASP A 371 10.04 -6.42 -15.50
CA ASP A 371 11.22 -6.69 -14.65
C ASP A 371 12.30 -5.62 -14.85
N ARG A 372 12.47 -5.07 -16.07
CA ARG A 372 13.39 -3.96 -16.32
C ARG A 372 12.94 -2.69 -15.61
N VAL A 373 11.66 -2.35 -15.68
CA VAL A 373 11.10 -1.18 -15.00
C VAL A 373 11.23 -1.30 -13.48
N VAL A 374 11.00 -2.49 -12.90
CA VAL A 374 11.22 -2.77 -11.47
C VAL A 374 12.67 -2.50 -11.06
N ASN A 375 13.62 -2.97 -11.86
CA ASN A 375 15.05 -2.71 -11.61
C ASN A 375 15.39 -1.21 -11.71
N VAL A 376 14.84 -0.49 -12.69
CA VAL A 376 15.01 0.97 -12.81
C VAL A 376 14.37 1.69 -11.62
N MET A 377 13.18 1.26 -11.17
CA MET A 377 12.54 1.81 -9.98
C MET A 377 13.41 1.65 -8.73
N LYS A 378 14.05 0.48 -8.56
CA LYS A 378 15.00 0.26 -7.46
C LYS A 378 16.17 1.25 -7.53
N GLN A 379 16.75 1.43 -8.72
CA GLN A 379 17.87 2.35 -8.94
C GLN A 379 17.46 3.81 -8.69
N THR A 380 16.37 4.26 -9.31
CA THR A 380 15.87 5.63 -9.10
C THR A 380 15.47 5.89 -7.65
N GLY A 381 14.91 4.87 -6.96
CA GLY A 381 14.63 4.93 -5.54
C GLY A 381 15.90 5.11 -4.70
N HIS A 382 16.97 4.40 -5.02
CA HIS A 382 18.27 4.59 -4.38
C HIS A 382 18.81 6.00 -4.62
N ASP A 383 18.71 6.50 -5.85
CA ASP A 383 19.29 7.78 -6.30
C ASP A 383 18.48 9.00 -5.82
N LEU A 384 17.21 8.83 -5.46
CA LEU A 384 16.43 9.90 -4.85
C LEU A 384 17.06 10.34 -3.53
N PRO A 385 17.29 11.65 -3.32
CA PRO A 385 17.70 12.18 -2.02
C PRO A 385 16.73 11.78 -0.89
N SER A 386 17.27 11.55 0.30
CA SER A 386 16.48 11.20 1.50
C SER A 386 15.35 12.21 1.78
N LEU A 387 15.60 13.49 1.46
CA LEU A 387 14.64 14.59 1.50
C LEU A 387 13.29 14.30 0.81
N TYR A 388 13.27 13.42 -0.20
CA TYR A 388 12.09 13.06 -0.99
C TYR A 388 11.53 11.66 -0.64
N LYS A 389 11.93 11.11 0.52
CA LYS A 389 11.58 9.75 0.96
C LYS A 389 10.83 9.79 2.30
N GLU A 390 9.59 10.29 2.28
CA GLU A 390 8.67 10.30 3.43
C GLU A 390 9.22 11.03 4.67
N THR A 391 9.91 12.16 4.46
CA THR A 391 10.41 13.01 5.55
C THR A 391 9.59 14.26 5.79
N SER A 392 8.79 14.67 4.82
CA SER A 392 8.06 15.96 4.82
C SER A 392 8.94 17.21 4.94
N GLU A 393 10.23 17.08 4.66
CA GLU A 393 11.20 18.18 4.68
C GLU A 393 11.49 18.77 3.29
N GLY A 394 11.06 18.08 2.23
CA GLY A 394 11.29 18.43 0.84
C GLY A 394 10.04 18.51 -0.02
N GLY A 395 10.22 18.72 -1.30
CA GLY A 395 9.17 18.68 -2.30
C GLY A 395 7.98 19.59 -1.98
N LEU A 396 6.78 19.05 -2.09
CA LEU A 396 5.53 19.78 -1.83
C LEU A 396 5.35 20.19 -0.36
N ALA A 397 5.98 19.48 0.57
CA ALA A 397 5.91 19.80 2.00
C ALA A 397 6.74 21.03 2.36
N LYS A 398 7.83 21.29 1.59
CA LYS A 398 8.77 22.37 1.88
C LYS A 398 8.11 23.74 1.69
N GLY A 399 8.08 24.54 2.75
CA GLY A 399 7.54 25.91 2.70
C GLY A 399 6.01 25.97 2.63
N TYR A 400 5.32 24.86 2.85
CA TYR A 400 3.85 24.87 2.99
C TYR A 400 3.50 25.53 4.32
N ASN A 401 2.79 26.65 4.26
CA ASN A 401 2.29 27.35 5.42
C ASN A 401 0.83 27.00 5.64
N LEU A 402 0.49 26.63 6.86
CA LEU A 402 -0.91 26.50 7.30
C LEU A 402 -1.43 27.93 7.45
N GLU A 403 -2.34 28.36 6.57
CA GLU A 403 -3.07 29.64 6.69
C GLU A 403 -4.12 29.59 7.79
#